data_fab3e28157b9c93536cc24973c00af88
#
_entry.id   fab3e28157b9c93536cc24973c00af88
#
_cell.length_a   1.000
_cell.length_b   1.000
_cell.length_c   1.000
_cell.angle_alpha   90.00
_cell.angle_beta   90.00
_cell.angle_gamma   90.00
#
_symmetry.space_group_name_H-M   'P 1'
#
loop_
_entity.id
_entity.type
_entity.pdbx_description
1 polymer ?
#
loop_
_entity_poly.entity_id
_entity_poly.type
_entity_poly.pdbx_seq_one_letter_code
_entity_poly.pdbx_strand_id
1 'polypeptide(L)'
;MKIIQSEANRKAGIHYEYNPQTSRVGEGGMGVVYLGYRLDSSGQVREVAIKEIRSGIPPSEIERAKKEASLRFHDDNLVEMIDFIQVMEKDVLGISTPRFYVVSEFLHGVSLSDFLDGKIVDYKGEQVDFAIDMYQQYCNNPITFALRVVRSMLSALQRLHDHGYVHRDIDPSNIMITSEGHIKSIDFGLEKA
;
A
#
# COMPACT_ATOMS: atom_id res chain seq x y z
N MET A 1 17.14 -11.36 5.50
CA MET A 1 15.88 -11.49 4.74
C MET A 1 14.84 -12.18 5.60
N LYS A 2 13.63 -11.68 5.67
CA LYS A 2 12.46 -12.31 6.31
C LYS A 2 11.57 -12.87 5.20
N ILE A 3 11.19 -14.14 5.32
CA ILE A 3 10.28 -14.82 4.38
C ILE A 3 8.94 -14.98 5.08
N ILE A 4 7.86 -14.59 4.39
CA ILE A 4 6.49 -14.77 4.86
C ILE A 4 5.71 -15.59 3.83
N GLN A 5 4.93 -16.55 4.32
CA GLN A 5 4.19 -17.46 3.47
C GLN A 5 3.04 -18.09 4.27
N SER A 6 1.82 -17.98 3.77
CA SER A 6 0.69 -18.73 4.30
C SER A 6 0.71 -20.19 3.81
N GLU A 7 -0.14 -21.03 4.37
CA GLU A 7 -0.31 -22.40 3.87
C GLU A 7 -0.81 -22.43 2.42
N ALA A 8 -1.73 -21.51 2.07
CA ALA A 8 -2.24 -21.36 0.71
C ALA A 8 -1.13 -20.93 -0.26
N ASN A 9 -0.30 -19.97 0.14
CA ASN A 9 0.85 -19.54 -0.67
C ASN A 9 1.83 -20.70 -0.90
N ARG A 10 2.11 -21.50 0.12
CA ARG A 10 3.00 -22.68 0.00
C ARG A 10 2.47 -23.68 -1.02
N LYS A 11 1.17 -23.97 -0.98
CA LYS A 11 0.51 -24.86 -1.96
C LYS A 11 0.57 -24.31 -3.38
N ALA A 12 0.50 -22.96 -3.52
CA ALA A 12 0.61 -22.28 -4.81
C ALA A 12 2.06 -22.04 -5.27
N GLY A 13 3.07 -22.42 -4.48
CA GLY A 13 4.48 -22.17 -4.79
C GLY A 13 4.85 -20.68 -4.74
N ILE A 14 4.17 -19.89 -3.91
CA ILE A 14 4.37 -18.45 -3.76
C ILE A 14 4.97 -18.16 -2.38
N HIS A 15 5.89 -17.22 -2.30
CA HIS A 15 6.34 -16.63 -1.04
C HIS A 15 6.67 -15.16 -1.23
N TYR A 16 6.78 -14.45 -0.12
CA TYR A 16 7.18 -13.05 -0.08
C TYR A 16 8.41 -12.89 0.79
N GLU A 17 9.32 -12.01 0.40
CA GLU A 17 10.52 -11.73 1.16
C GLU A 17 10.81 -10.24 1.25
N TYR A 18 11.36 -9.79 2.37
CA TYR A 18 11.79 -8.42 2.60
C TYR A 18 12.90 -8.36 3.65
N ASN A 19 13.58 -7.22 3.73
CA ASN A 19 14.58 -6.97 4.76
C ASN A 19 14.07 -5.93 5.77
N PRO A 20 13.68 -6.33 7.00
CA PRO A 20 13.14 -5.40 7.99
C PRO A 20 14.09 -4.25 8.38
N GLN A 21 15.40 -4.41 8.17
CA GLN A 21 16.41 -3.42 8.54
C GLN A 21 16.66 -2.36 7.47
N THR A 22 16.51 -2.74 6.18
CA THR A 22 16.93 -1.88 5.06
C THR A 22 15.83 -1.51 4.07
N SER A 23 14.68 -2.20 4.10
CA SER A 23 13.61 -2.00 3.12
C SER A 23 12.38 -1.26 3.64
N ARG A 24 12.49 -0.59 4.78
CA ARG A 24 11.39 0.21 5.34
C ARG A 24 11.08 1.39 4.43
N VAL A 25 9.81 1.52 4.06
CA VAL A 25 9.29 2.56 3.16
C VAL A 25 8.45 3.59 3.92
N GLY A 26 7.72 3.13 4.93
CA GLY A 26 6.83 3.99 5.69
C GLY A 26 6.34 3.33 6.98
N GLU A 27 5.63 4.13 7.78
CA GLU A 27 5.03 3.69 9.03
C GLU A 27 3.74 4.47 9.29
N GLY A 28 2.73 3.79 9.78
CA GLY A 28 1.45 4.37 10.18
C GLY A 28 0.92 3.76 11.48
N GLY A 29 -0.28 4.16 11.88
CA GLY A 29 -0.92 3.66 13.11
C GLY A 29 -1.07 2.15 13.17
N MET A 30 -1.40 1.52 12.05
CA MET A 30 -1.61 0.06 11.98
C MET A 30 -0.32 -0.76 11.85
N GLY A 31 0.77 -0.18 11.35
CA GLY A 31 1.96 -0.99 11.10
C GLY A 31 3.08 -0.28 10.35
N VAL A 32 4.05 -1.07 9.93
CA VAL A 32 5.22 -0.63 9.16
C VAL A 32 5.15 -1.22 7.76
N VAL A 33 5.45 -0.40 6.75
CA VAL A 33 5.45 -0.80 5.35
C VAL A 33 6.89 -1.00 4.87
N TYR A 34 7.13 -2.11 4.19
CA TYR A 34 8.42 -2.49 3.62
C TYR A 34 8.29 -2.71 2.11
N LEU A 35 9.32 -2.33 1.36
CA LEU A 35 9.52 -2.87 0.03
C LEU A 35 9.92 -4.35 0.15
N GLY A 36 9.20 -5.21 -0.52
CA GLY A 36 9.47 -6.63 -0.59
C GLY A 36 9.30 -7.18 -2.00
N TYR A 37 9.45 -8.48 -2.11
CA TYR A 37 9.37 -9.20 -3.38
C TYR A 37 8.43 -10.39 -3.24
N ARG A 38 7.54 -10.55 -4.21
CA ARG A 38 6.78 -11.76 -4.42
C ARG A 38 7.53 -12.64 -5.38
N LEU A 39 7.78 -13.87 -4.99
CA LEU A 39 8.42 -14.90 -5.80
C LEU A 39 7.46 -16.07 -6.00
N ASP A 40 7.42 -16.62 -7.19
CA ASP A 40 6.65 -17.81 -7.50
C ASP A 40 7.54 -18.99 -7.98
N SER A 41 6.94 -20.15 -8.15
CA SER A 41 7.64 -21.38 -8.58
C SER A 41 8.22 -21.29 -9.99
N SER A 42 7.83 -20.31 -10.80
CA SER A 42 8.40 -20.06 -12.14
C SER A 42 9.68 -19.22 -12.07
N GLY A 43 10.02 -18.70 -10.89
CA GLY A 43 11.13 -17.77 -10.69
C GLY A 43 10.77 -16.32 -11.04
N GLN A 44 9.49 -16.01 -11.28
CA GLN A 44 9.04 -14.63 -11.49
C GLN A 44 9.14 -13.85 -10.19
N VAL A 45 9.76 -12.66 -10.26
CA VAL A 45 9.92 -11.74 -9.15
C VAL A 45 9.12 -10.47 -9.44
N ARG A 46 8.30 -10.05 -8.46
CA ARG A 46 7.53 -8.80 -8.52
C ARG A 46 7.76 -8.00 -7.24
N GLU A 47 8.04 -6.71 -7.37
CA GLU A 47 8.07 -5.78 -6.25
C GLU A 47 6.67 -5.64 -5.64
N VAL A 48 6.62 -5.62 -4.31
CA VAL A 48 5.39 -5.48 -3.53
C VAL A 48 5.61 -4.61 -2.30
N ALA A 49 4.55 -3.95 -1.85
CA ALA A 49 4.53 -3.31 -0.53
C ALA A 49 4.00 -4.33 0.50
N ILE A 50 4.75 -4.54 1.56
CA ILE A 50 4.41 -5.45 2.66
C ILE A 50 4.18 -4.63 3.92
N LYS A 51 2.92 -4.51 4.35
CA LYS A 51 2.52 -3.84 5.60
C LYS A 51 2.48 -4.89 6.71
N GLU A 52 3.45 -4.86 7.60
CA GLU A 52 3.47 -5.67 8.83
C GLU A 52 2.57 -5.01 9.88
N ILE A 53 1.47 -5.66 10.25
CA ILE A 53 0.52 -5.14 11.23
C ILE A 53 1.12 -5.26 12.63
N ARG A 54 1.07 -4.18 13.40
CA ARG A 54 1.59 -4.15 14.78
C ARG A 54 0.88 -5.13 15.70
N SER A 55 1.62 -5.64 16.67
CA SER A 55 1.02 -6.39 17.78
C SER A 55 0.09 -5.50 18.59
N GLY A 56 -1.05 -6.07 19.04
CA GLY A 56 -2.02 -5.34 19.86
C GLY A 56 -3.08 -4.56 19.07
N ILE A 57 -3.08 -4.62 17.75
CA ILE A 57 -4.18 -4.09 16.93
C ILE A 57 -5.46 -4.89 17.22
N PRO A 58 -6.61 -4.22 17.44
CA PRO A 58 -7.87 -4.88 17.72
C PRO A 58 -8.26 -5.90 16.64
N PRO A 59 -8.87 -7.04 16.99
CA PRO A 59 -9.31 -8.05 16.01
C PRO A 59 -10.23 -7.49 14.91
N SER A 60 -11.07 -6.51 15.23
CA SER A 60 -11.94 -5.84 14.25
C SER A 60 -11.15 -5.12 13.15
N GLU A 61 -10.03 -4.51 13.50
CA GLU A 61 -9.15 -3.83 12.54
C GLU A 61 -8.41 -4.84 11.66
N ILE A 62 -8.01 -5.99 12.23
CA ILE A 62 -7.37 -7.08 11.49
C ILE A 62 -8.36 -7.68 10.47
N GLU A 63 -9.61 -7.93 10.88
CA GLU A 63 -10.65 -8.42 9.96
C GLU A 63 -10.97 -7.38 8.86
N ARG A 64 -10.92 -6.08 9.19
CA ARG A 64 -11.06 -5.02 8.20
C ARG A 64 -9.91 -5.05 7.18
N ALA A 65 -8.66 -5.12 7.64
CA ALA A 65 -7.50 -5.23 6.76
C ALA A 65 -7.53 -6.49 5.87
N LYS A 66 -7.98 -7.61 6.42
CA LYS A 66 -8.18 -8.85 5.66
C LYS A 66 -9.23 -8.71 4.56
N LYS A 67 -10.34 -8.04 4.88
CA LYS A 67 -11.41 -7.76 3.92
C LYS A 67 -10.93 -6.83 2.82
N GLU A 68 -10.23 -5.75 3.18
CA GLU A 68 -9.60 -4.83 2.25
C GLU A 68 -8.65 -5.57 1.30
N ALA A 69 -7.75 -6.39 1.84
CA ALA A 69 -6.81 -7.18 1.06
C ALA A 69 -7.48 -8.24 0.16
N SER A 70 -8.76 -8.55 0.37
CA SER A 70 -9.53 -9.45 -0.50
C SER A 70 -10.10 -8.77 -1.73
N LEU A 71 -10.12 -7.43 -1.76
CA LEU A 71 -10.64 -6.66 -2.88
C LEU A 71 -9.60 -6.60 -3.99
N ARG A 72 -9.90 -7.23 -5.12
CA ARG A 72 -9.03 -7.30 -6.29
C ARG A 72 -9.45 -6.27 -7.33
N PHE A 73 -9.00 -5.03 -7.14
CA PHE A 73 -9.21 -3.98 -8.14
C PHE A 73 -7.96 -3.87 -9.03
N HIS A 74 -8.17 -3.93 -10.34
CA HIS A 74 -7.19 -3.47 -11.33
C HIS A 74 -7.70 -2.12 -11.82
N ASP A 75 -7.18 -1.03 -11.24
CA ASP A 75 -7.70 0.32 -11.44
C ASP A 75 -6.54 1.33 -11.38
N ASP A 76 -6.64 2.38 -12.20
CA ASP A 76 -5.59 3.41 -12.27
C ASP A 76 -5.59 4.34 -11.05
N ASN A 77 -6.66 4.33 -10.25
CA ASN A 77 -6.84 5.22 -9.11
C ASN A 77 -6.94 4.51 -7.74
N LEU A 78 -6.87 3.16 -7.74
CA LEU A 78 -6.82 2.33 -6.53
C LEU A 78 -5.58 1.47 -6.54
N VAL A 79 -4.93 1.31 -5.39
CA VAL A 79 -3.83 0.35 -5.24
C VAL A 79 -4.34 -1.08 -5.41
N GLU A 80 -3.59 -1.91 -6.15
CA GLU A 80 -3.90 -3.33 -6.29
C GLU A 80 -3.54 -4.07 -5.00
N MET A 81 -4.53 -4.66 -4.34
CA MET A 81 -4.33 -5.56 -3.21
C MET A 81 -3.96 -6.96 -3.71
N ILE A 82 -2.90 -7.55 -3.15
CA ILE A 82 -2.35 -8.83 -3.64
C ILE A 82 -2.65 -9.95 -2.67
N ASP A 83 -2.41 -9.77 -1.37
CA ASP A 83 -2.56 -10.85 -0.40
C ASP A 83 -2.81 -10.35 1.03
N PHE A 84 -3.38 -11.24 1.87
CA PHE A 84 -3.39 -11.12 3.31
C PHE A 84 -2.78 -12.38 3.92
N ILE A 85 -1.73 -12.23 4.70
CA ILE A 85 -0.95 -13.35 5.20
C ILE A 85 -1.01 -13.38 6.72
N GLN A 86 -1.37 -14.52 7.27
CA GLN A 86 -1.22 -14.83 8.68
C GLN A 86 -0.16 -15.91 8.85
N VAL A 87 0.82 -15.65 9.70
CA VAL A 87 1.83 -16.62 10.11
C VAL A 87 1.87 -16.72 11.63
N MET A 88 2.22 -17.90 12.14
CA MET A 88 2.46 -18.08 13.58
C MET A 88 3.95 -17.92 13.83
N GLU A 89 4.33 -16.91 14.59
CA GLU A 89 5.72 -16.68 15.02
C GLU A 89 5.87 -17.08 16.50
N LYS A 90 6.98 -17.76 16.82
CA LYS A 90 7.32 -18.07 18.20
C LYS A 90 8.21 -16.96 18.75
N ASP A 91 7.86 -16.47 19.92
CA ASP A 91 8.71 -15.55 20.67
C ASP A 91 9.90 -16.27 21.35
N VAL A 92 10.73 -15.53 22.05
CA VAL A 92 11.90 -16.05 22.77
C VAL A 92 11.54 -17.06 23.90
N LEU A 93 10.29 -17.06 24.34
CA LEU A 93 9.74 -17.98 25.34
C LEU A 93 9.06 -19.20 24.68
N GLY A 94 9.05 -19.27 23.35
CA GLY A 94 8.39 -20.33 22.58
C GLY A 94 6.88 -20.18 22.46
N ILE A 95 6.29 -19.03 22.87
CA ILE A 95 4.88 -18.75 22.74
C ILE A 95 4.57 -18.37 21.29
N SER A 96 3.66 -19.13 20.67
CA SER A 96 3.21 -18.86 19.31
C SER A 96 2.20 -17.73 19.27
N THR A 97 2.51 -16.65 18.55
CA THR A 97 1.61 -15.51 18.35
C THR A 97 1.32 -15.31 16.87
N PRO A 98 0.10 -14.96 16.48
CA PRO A 98 -0.20 -14.66 15.08
C PRO A 98 0.42 -13.31 14.68
N ARG A 99 1.02 -13.27 13.50
CA ARG A 99 1.47 -12.07 12.81
C ARG A 99 0.70 -11.92 11.52
N PHE A 100 0.35 -10.67 11.17
CA PHE A 100 -0.48 -10.37 10.03
C PHE A 100 0.23 -9.41 9.09
N TYR A 101 0.09 -9.68 7.80
CA TYR A 101 0.69 -8.87 6.74
C TYR A 101 -0.34 -8.61 5.65
N VAL A 102 -0.39 -7.36 5.20
CA VAL A 102 -1.12 -6.97 3.99
C VAL A 102 -0.10 -6.76 2.88
N VAL A 103 -0.35 -7.34 1.74
CA VAL A 103 0.52 -7.21 0.55
C VAL A 103 -0.25 -6.50 -0.55
N SER A 104 0.34 -5.46 -1.11
CA SER A 104 -0.19 -4.70 -2.25
C SER A 104 0.89 -4.48 -3.31
N GLU A 105 0.50 -3.95 -4.47
CA GLU A 105 1.48 -3.47 -5.44
C GLU A 105 2.38 -2.42 -4.79
N PHE A 106 3.65 -2.41 -5.19
CA PHE A 106 4.56 -1.34 -4.80
C PHE A 106 4.45 -0.19 -5.79
N LEU A 107 4.19 1.01 -5.28
CA LEU A 107 4.06 2.22 -6.10
C LEU A 107 5.33 3.05 -6.00
N HIS A 108 6.04 3.21 -7.10
CA HIS A 108 7.10 4.19 -7.22
C HIS A 108 6.47 5.58 -7.38
N GLY A 109 6.78 6.50 -6.46
CA GLY A 109 6.18 7.83 -6.49
C GLY A 109 6.36 8.60 -5.19
N VAL A 110 5.55 9.64 -5.03
CA VAL A 110 5.51 10.49 -3.83
C VAL A 110 4.09 10.54 -3.28
N SER A 111 3.95 10.68 -1.96
CA SER A 111 2.62 10.94 -1.39
C SER A 111 2.12 12.32 -1.80
N LEU A 112 0.81 12.49 -1.92
CA LEU A 112 0.23 13.81 -2.19
C LEU A 112 0.55 14.80 -1.07
N SER A 113 0.65 14.34 0.19
CA SER A 113 1.06 15.16 1.32
C SER A 113 2.47 15.72 1.13
N ASP A 114 3.46 14.85 0.86
CA ASP A 114 4.84 15.28 0.63
C ASP A 114 4.96 16.16 -0.62
N PHE A 115 4.22 15.83 -1.67
CA PHE A 115 4.16 16.63 -2.89
C PHE A 115 3.67 18.06 -2.62
N LEU A 116 2.59 18.22 -1.86
CA LEU A 116 2.05 19.54 -1.49
C LEU A 116 3.01 20.34 -0.61
N ASP A 117 3.80 19.66 0.23
CA ASP A 117 4.87 20.24 1.03
C ASP A 117 6.16 20.56 0.24
N GLY A 118 6.19 20.25 -1.06
CA GLY A 118 7.37 20.43 -1.92
C GLY A 118 8.49 19.41 -1.68
N LYS A 119 8.19 18.31 -0.99
CA LYS A 119 9.12 17.20 -0.77
C LYS A 119 8.98 16.21 -1.92
N ILE A 120 9.77 16.41 -2.97
CA ILE A 120 9.70 15.63 -4.22
C ILE A 120 10.80 14.56 -4.21
N VAL A 121 10.76 13.71 -3.19
CA VAL A 121 11.72 12.62 -3.02
C VAL A 121 10.99 11.31 -2.76
N ASP A 122 11.59 10.20 -3.16
CA ASP A 122 11.08 8.87 -2.88
C ASP A 122 11.38 8.44 -1.43
N TYR A 123 11.04 7.20 -1.09
CA TYR A 123 11.28 6.62 0.23
C TYR A 123 12.77 6.48 0.62
N LYS A 124 13.70 6.58 -0.35
CA LYS A 124 15.14 6.61 -0.12
C LYS A 124 15.68 8.02 0.05
N GLY A 125 14.86 9.04 -0.20
CA GLY A 125 15.27 10.44 -0.25
C GLY A 125 15.89 10.82 -1.59
N GLU A 126 15.75 9.98 -2.62
CA GLU A 126 16.19 10.27 -3.99
C GLU A 126 15.13 11.11 -4.70
N GLN A 127 15.61 12.04 -5.52
CA GLN A 127 14.75 12.95 -6.25
C GLN A 127 13.93 12.21 -7.31
N VAL A 128 12.65 12.56 -7.43
CA VAL A 128 11.73 11.94 -8.39
C VAL A 128 11.46 12.91 -9.53
N ASP A 129 12.19 12.76 -10.64
CA ASP A 129 12.23 13.72 -11.76
C ASP A 129 10.84 14.05 -12.34
N PHE A 130 10.00 13.03 -12.58
CA PHE A 130 8.65 13.28 -13.11
C PHE A 130 7.78 14.11 -12.15
N ALA A 131 7.96 13.99 -10.84
CA ALA A 131 7.21 14.72 -9.85
C ALA A 131 7.66 16.19 -9.77
N ILE A 132 8.89 16.50 -10.16
CA ILE A 132 9.39 17.87 -10.26
C ILE A 132 8.63 18.63 -11.34
N ASP A 133 8.51 18.06 -12.52
CA ASP A 133 7.78 18.70 -13.63
C ASP A 133 6.30 18.89 -13.26
N MET A 134 5.70 17.91 -12.62
CA MET A 134 4.34 18.00 -12.12
C MET A 134 4.19 19.06 -11.02
N TYR A 135 5.18 19.20 -10.13
CA TYR A 135 5.18 20.21 -9.09
C TYR A 135 5.32 21.63 -9.67
N GLN A 136 6.14 21.82 -10.68
CA GLN A 136 6.22 23.10 -11.40
C GLN A 136 4.87 23.46 -12.05
N GLN A 137 4.20 22.48 -12.67
CA GLN A 137 2.84 22.68 -13.21
C GLN A 137 1.83 23.04 -12.10
N TYR A 138 1.91 22.39 -10.95
CA TYR A 138 1.08 22.72 -9.77
C TYR A 138 1.32 24.14 -9.30
N CYS A 139 2.58 24.58 -9.16
CA CYS A 139 2.91 25.96 -8.76
C CYS A 139 2.36 26.99 -9.75
N ASN A 140 2.37 26.68 -11.05
CA ASN A 140 1.87 27.58 -12.10
C ASN A 140 0.34 27.61 -12.20
N ASN A 141 -0.31 26.46 -11.98
CA ASN A 141 -1.77 26.33 -12.07
C ASN A 141 -2.33 25.30 -11.07
N PRO A 142 -2.44 25.67 -9.79
CA PRO A 142 -2.88 24.75 -8.74
C PRO A 142 -4.33 24.26 -8.94
N ILE A 143 -5.19 25.02 -9.60
CA ILE A 143 -6.58 24.64 -9.84
C ILE A 143 -6.65 23.42 -10.78
N THR A 144 -5.89 23.43 -11.86
CA THR A 144 -5.85 22.31 -12.81
C THR A 144 -5.35 21.03 -12.13
N PHE A 145 -4.32 21.15 -11.30
CA PHE A 145 -3.83 20.00 -10.51
C PHE A 145 -4.87 19.50 -9.53
N ALA A 146 -5.51 20.39 -8.75
CA ALA A 146 -6.57 20.03 -7.81
C ALA A 146 -7.74 19.29 -8.50
N LEU A 147 -8.17 19.77 -9.67
CA LEU A 147 -9.21 19.10 -10.46
C LEU A 147 -8.79 17.70 -10.90
N ARG A 148 -7.51 17.51 -11.25
CA ARG A 148 -6.98 16.19 -11.59
C ARG A 148 -7.03 15.23 -10.40
N VAL A 149 -6.57 15.68 -9.22
CA VAL A 149 -6.62 14.89 -7.97
C VAL A 149 -8.07 14.51 -7.64
N VAL A 150 -8.97 15.49 -7.64
CA VAL A 150 -10.40 15.27 -7.33
C VAL A 150 -11.03 14.26 -8.28
N ARG A 151 -10.78 14.38 -9.59
CA ARG A 151 -11.31 13.42 -10.58
C ARG A 151 -10.81 12.00 -10.33
N SER A 152 -9.52 11.83 -10.05
CA SER A 152 -8.94 10.53 -9.74
C SER A 152 -9.55 9.93 -8.48
N MET A 153 -9.73 10.73 -7.43
CA MET A 153 -10.36 10.25 -6.19
C MET A 153 -11.84 9.94 -6.36
N LEU A 154 -12.59 10.73 -7.14
CA LEU A 154 -13.98 10.41 -7.45
C LEU A 154 -14.12 9.10 -8.23
N SER A 155 -13.20 8.82 -9.17
CA SER A 155 -13.15 7.54 -9.89
C SER A 155 -12.89 6.38 -8.92
N ALA A 156 -11.91 6.51 -8.03
CA ALA A 156 -11.59 5.53 -7.01
C ALA A 156 -12.79 5.25 -6.09
N LEU A 157 -13.43 6.32 -5.59
CA LEU A 157 -14.60 6.23 -4.72
C LEU A 157 -15.79 5.57 -5.41
N GLN A 158 -16.05 5.92 -6.67
CA GLN A 158 -17.12 5.30 -7.44
C GLN A 158 -16.91 3.79 -7.53
N ARG A 159 -15.65 3.35 -7.81
CA ARG A 159 -15.32 1.94 -7.88
C ARG A 159 -15.56 1.21 -6.56
N LEU A 160 -15.21 1.81 -5.43
CA LEU A 160 -15.50 1.25 -4.11
C LEU A 160 -17.00 1.18 -3.82
N HIS A 161 -17.73 2.25 -4.11
CA HIS A 161 -19.18 2.33 -3.89
C HIS A 161 -19.95 1.31 -4.74
N ASP A 162 -19.56 1.10 -6.00
CA ASP A 162 -20.15 0.09 -6.88
C ASP A 162 -20.02 -1.33 -6.32
N HIS A 163 -19.03 -1.55 -5.44
CA HIS A 163 -18.82 -2.82 -4.74
C HIS A 163 -19.38 -2.82 -3.30
N GLY A 164 -20.13 -1.76 -2.93
CA GLY A 164 -20.76 -1.64 -1.61
C GLY A 164 -19.80 -1.27 -0.47
N TYR A 165 -18.71 -0.55 -0.76
CA TYR A 165 -17.75 -0.10 0.24
C TYR A 165 -17.63 1.41 0.29
N VAL A 166 -17.34 1.95 1.47
CA VAL A 166 -17.02 3.37 1.72
C VAL A 166 -15.56 3.47 2.15
N HIS A 167 -14.84 4.46 1.62
CA HIS A 167 -13.39 4.62 1.87
C HIS A 167 -13.07 5.04 3.32
N ARG A 168 -13.74 6.06 3.85
CA ARG A 168 -13.63 6.62 5.22
C ARG A 168 -12.32 7.29 5.62
N ASP A 169 -11.23 7.11 4.87
CA ASP A 169 -9.91 7.64 5.24
C ASP A 169 -9.24 8.32 4.04
N ILE A 170 -9.95 9.31 3.46
CA ILE A 170 -9.40 10.13 2.36
C ILE A 170 -8.52 11.20 2.99
N ASP A 171 -7.21 11.00 2.86
CA ASP A 171 -6.19 11.91 3.36
C ASP A 171 -5.06 12.02 2.33
N PRO A 172 -4.41 13.19 2.17
CA PRO A 172 -3.29 13.34 1.24
C PRO A 172 -2.13 12.37 1.46
N SER A 173 -1.92 11.89 2.69
CA SER A 173 -0.91 10.87 3.00
C SER A 173 -1.28 9.48 2.47
N ASN A 174 -2.58 9.24 2.22
CA ASN A 174 -3.13 7.99 1.66
C ASN A 174 -3.35 8.07 0.14
N ILE A 175 -2.76 9.07 -0.52
CA ILE A 175 -2.82 9.27 -1.97
C ILE A 175 -1.40 9.32 -2.49
N MET A 176 -1.08 8.51 -3.50
CA MET A 176 0.21 8.48 -4.17
C MET A 176 0.11 9.05 -5.58
N ILE A 177 1.10 9.87 -5.94
CA ILE A 177 1.38 10.27 -7.33
C ILE A 177 2.46 9.33 -7.82
N THR A 178 2.13 8.44 -8.77
CA THR A 178 3.05 7.39 -9.24
C THR A 178 3.97 7.91 -10.33
N SER A 179 5.09 7.20 -10.54
CA SER A 179 6.05 7.49 -11.63
C SER A 179 5.42 7.41 -13.03
N GLU A 180 4.30 6.72 -13.16
CA GLU A 180 3.54 6.63 -14.41
C GLU A 180 2.54 7.79 -14.57
N GLY A 181 2.45 8.67 -13.56
CA GLY A 181 1.57 9.83 -13.55
C GLY A 181 0.14 9.53 -13.10
N HIS A 182 -0.12 8.35 -12.54
CA HIS A 182 -1.40 8.03 -11.93
C HIS A 182 -1.51 8.62 -10.52
N ILE A 183 -2.73 8.90 -10.09
CA ILE A 183 -3.05 9.31 -8.73
C ILE A 183 -3.88 8.20 -8.10
N LYS A 184 -3.27 7.45 -7.16
CA LYS A 184 -3.86 6.26 -6.56
C LYS A 184 -4.09 6.44 -5.06
N SER A 185 -5.26 5.98 -4.57
CA SER A 185 -5.47 5.75 -3.14
C SER A 185 -4.78 4.46 -2.70
N ILE A 186 -4.04 4.51 -1.59
CA ILE A 186 -3.17 3.41 -1.13
C ILE A 186 -3.62 2.74 0.18
N ASP A 187 -4.48 3.37 0.94
CA ASP A 187 -5.01 2.82 2.20
C ASP A 187 -6.52 3.14 2.27
N PHE A 188 -7.34 2.11 2.37
CA PHE A 188 -8.78 2.29 2.41
C PHE A 188 -9.27 1.94 3.82
N GLY A 189 -9.81 2.90 4.54
CA GLY A 189 -10.47 2.65 5.82
C GLY A 189 -11.83 1.96 5.63
N LEU A 190 -11.92 0.86 4.88
CA LEU A 190 -13.15 0.29 4.35
C LEU A 190 -14.20 -0.06 5.39
N GLU A 191 -15.41 0.36 5.15
CA GLU A 191 -16.60 -0.17 5.78
C GLU A 191 -17.64 -0.52 4.71
N LYS A 192 -18.47 -1.52 5.02
CA LYS A 192 -19.60 -1.88 4.18
C LYS A 192 -20.64 -0.73 4.22
N ALA A 193 -21.05 -0.25 3.05
CA ALA A 193 -22.10 0.76 2.91
C ALA A 193 -23.44 0.24 3.43
#